data_ad46b92aadb0e0d304bcecdb507d192b
#
_entry.id   ad46b92aadb0e0d304bcecdb507d192b
#
_cell.length_a   1.000
_cell.length_b   1.000
_cell.length_c   1.000
_cell.angle_alpha   90.00
_cell.angle_beta   90.00
_cell.angle_gamma   90.00
#
_symmetry.space_group_name_H-M   'P 1'
#
loop_
_entity.id
_entity.type
_entity.pdbx_description
1 polymer ?
#
loop_
_entity_poly.entity_id
_entity_poly.type
_entity_poly.pdbx_seq_one_letter_code
_entity_poly.pdbx_strand_id
1 'polypeptide(L)'
;IRDRSVSRGLGDVYKRQCTDGFESDNKINGSFDDTVKEYDFQKYTTNFETIQKGIYFNYDWGEGTTWPWQTFQNLNHDMFSGYFHDFASKFSDKNTVYALEAGWTASAWNYTYNYIFPVAHKSTLITQDEAKYKHFYGATLILKVEAMHRITDTYGPIVYSKFGKNETNSVDTQEEAYKAFFDDLDKAVDALDTYLKEGGKEDGVKSINMCNCPTASRWIKFANSLRLRLAMRVSNVNKTLATSEARKALENSYGVIESSDENIQISGKGYQNPLAGVAGWGETYMGATIASVLNGYKDPRISIYYNPATLAEHTEEYLGVPQGVYAKDGDPNYYQSYSFINTQTITASTPAVLLTAAETWFLRAEASLRGINPKNESAKQCYETGVQTSFSQWGAGDASLYLTSKGKPTDYINYAAGPGKDMKALITTTPNFDDAVNQEEQLEKIITQKWIACWPEGMEAWAEQRRTGYPKLFKVQTNNSNGTIDTDIMIRRLPFSQDDAKKDPEQYKNLCTALGGADNGGTRLWWDTGKNNF
;
A
#
# COMPACT_ATOMS: atom_id res chain seq x y z
N ILE A 1 6.82 35.15 -40.75
CA ILE A 1 7.11 35.12 -39.31
C ILE A 1 6.89 33.68 -38.89
N ARG A 2 7.97 32.93 -38.74
CA ARG A 2 7.95 31.50 -38.36
C ARG A 2 8.11 31.39 -36.85
N ASP A 3 7.08 30.86 -36.24
CA ASP A 3 7.12 30.43 -34.86
C ASP A 3 7.96 29.14 -34.74
N ARG A 4 9.07 29.20 -34.02
CA ARG A 4 9.86 28.03 -33.63
C ARG A 4 9.52 27.72 -32.18
N SER A 5 8.58 26.84 -31.95
CA SER A 5 8.42 26.17 -30.69
C SER A 5 9.60 25.22 -30.48
N VAL A 6 10.50 25.59 -29.59
CA VAL A 6 11.57 24.72 -29.14
C VAL A 6 11.00 23.78 -28.10
N SER A 7 10.74 22.54 -28.48
CA SER A 7 10.51 21.46 -27.54
C SER A 7 11.80 21.21 -26.77
N ARG A 8 11.92 21.76 -25.56
CA ARG A 8 12.96 21.34 -24.60
C ARG A 8 12.60 19.93 -24.16
N GLY A 9 13.40 18.97 -24.59
CA GLY A 9 13.21 17.57 -24.23
C GLY A 9 13.37 17.35 -22.74
N LEU A 10 12.56 16.44 -22.20
CA LEU A 10 12.59 15.93 -20.81
C LEU A 10 14.00 15.48 -20.34
N GLY A 11 14.94 15.26 -21.26
CA GLY A 11 16.31 14.86 -20.96
C GLY A 11 17.15 15.85 -20.14
N ASP A 12 16.79 17.15 -20.10
CA ASP A 12 17.52 18.15 -19.32
C ASP A 12 17.10 18.21 -17.85
N VAL A 13 15.89 17.73 -17.53
CA VAL A 13 15.38 17.72 -16.15
C VAL A 13 16.12 16.65 -15.31
N TYR A 14 16.48 15.54 -15.92
CA TYR A 14 17.10 14.40 -15.22
C TYR A 14 18.62 14.54 -15.03
N LYS A 15 19.32 15.25 -15.91
CA LYS A 15 20.76 15.55 -15.69
C LYS A 15 21.02 16.47 -14.51
N ARG A 16 19.98 17.17 -14.03
CA ARG A 16 20.04 18.06 -12.89
C ARG A 16 19.56 17.42 -11.57
N GLN A 17 19.13 16.15 -11.58
CA GLN A 17 18.74 15.42 -10.37
C GLN A 17 19.93 15.00 -9.50
N CYS A 18 21.15 15.12 -9.99
CA CYS A 18 22.35 14.97 -9.20
C CYS A 18 22.92 16.36 -8.88
N THR A 19 22.42 16.97 -7.80
CA THR A 19 23.08 17.85 -6.85
C THR A 19 23.54 19.26 -7.23
N ASP A 20 23.82 19.63 -8.44
CA ASP A 20 24.22 21.02 -8.77
C ASP A 20 23.04 21.85 -9.30
N GLY A 21 22.54 22.77 -8.50
CA GLY A 21 21.51 23.73 -8.89
C GLY A 21 20.08 23.44 -8.37
N PHE A 22 19.87 22.40 -7.56
CA PHE A 22 18.54 22.06 -7.03
C PHE A 22 17.88 23.21 -6.26
N GLU A 23 18.69 24.02 -5.57
CA GLU A 23 18.19 25.21 -4.84
C GLU A 23 17.87 26.38 -5.78
N SER A 24 18.63 26.54 -6.89
CA SER A 24 18.43 27.65 -7.82
C SER A 24 17.30 27.38 -8.84
N ASP A 25 17.11 26.12 -9.24
CA ASP A 25 16.15 25.73 -10.27
C ASP A 25 14.72 25.54 -9.74
N ASN A 26 14.57 25.36 -8.42
CA ASN A 26 13.27 25.29 -7.74
C ASN A 26 12.73 26.64 -7.26
N LYS A 27 13.35 27.75 -7.60
CA LYS A 27 12.71 29.06 -7.46
C LYS A 27 11.64 29.20 -8.53
N ILE A 28 10.41 28.89 -8.17
CA ILE A 28 9.25 29.23 -8.99
C ILE A 28 9.22 30.76 -9.08
N ASN A 29 9.44 31.32 -10.26
CA ASN A 29 9.29 32.75 -10.51
C ASN A 29 7.83 33.14 -10.15
N GLY A 30 7.68 33.94 -9.10
CA GLY A 30 6.38 34.34 -8.56
C GLY A 30 5.97 33.63 -7.26
N SER A 31 6.76 32.70 -6.71
CA SER A 31 6.56 32.19 -5.36
C SER A 31 7.02 33.21 -4.32
N PHE A 32 6.33 33.31 -3.19
CA PHE A 32 6.80 34.05 -2.02
C PHE A 32 8.20 33.54 -1.64
N ASP A 33 9.09 34.47 -1.28
CA ASP A 33 10.40 34.06 -0.79
C ASP A 33 10.29 33.32 0.56
N ASP A 34 11.37 32.63 0.94
CA ASP A 34 11.36 31.84 2.17
C ASP A 34 11.14 32.69 3.44
N THR A 35 11.46 33.99 3.41
CA THR A 35 11.22 34.91 4.53
C THR A 35 9.72 35.13 4.78
N VAL A 36 8.93 35.31 3.72
CA VAL A 36 7.47 35.43 3.82
C VAL A 36 6.83 34.11 4.25
N LYS A 37 7.32 33.00 3.68
CA LYS A 37 6.87 31.66 4.08
C LYS A 37 7.19 31.33 5.54
N GLU A 38 8.32 31.81 6.04
CA GLU A 38 8.72 31.61 7.44
C GLU A 38 7.80 32.34 8.41
N TYR A 39 7.37 33.56 8.08
CA TYR A 39 6.45 34.34 8.88
C TYR A 39 5.13 33.61 9.14
N ASP A 40 4.56 32.95 8.10
CA ASP A 40 3.33 32.19 8.18
C ASP A 40 3.53 30.69 8.43
N PHE A 41 4.75 30.28 8.79
CA PHE A 41 5.16 28.86 8.89
C PHE A 41 5.04 28.05 7.58
N GLN A 42 4.76 28.68 6.46
CA GLN A 42 4.58 28.02 5.18
C GLN A 42 5.86 27.33 4.70
N LYS A 43 7.04 27.88 5.05
CA LYS A 43 8.34 27.23 4.79
C LYS A 43 8.39 25.80 5.31
N TYR A 44 7.78 25.53 6.47
CA TYR A 44 7.79 24.22 7.14
C TYR A 44 6.59 23.36 6.81
N THR A 45 5.47 23.94 6.39
CA THR A 45 4.19 23.23 6.28
C THR A 45 3.74 22.95 4.84
N THR A 46 4.16 23.75 3.87
CA THR A 46 3.69 23.65 2.46
C THR A 46 3.90 22.26 1.84
N ASN A 47 5.02 21.60 2.17
CA ASN A 47 5.36 20.31 1.59
C ASN A 47 4.48 19.14 2.13
N PHE A 48 3.90 19.27 3.33
CA PHE A 48 3.17 18.17 3.95
C PHE A 48 1.89 17.81 3.20
N GLU A 49 1.20 18.78 2.64
CA GLU A 49 0.02 18.53 1.83
C GLU A 49 0.37 17.72 0.58
N THR A 50 1.43 18.12 -0.12
CA THR A 50 1.93 17.40 -1.31
C THR A 50 2.31 15.95 -0.99
N ILE A 51 3.05 15.73 0.12
CA ILE A 51 3.47 14.39 0.52
C ILE A 51 2.26 13.52 0.84
N GLN A 52 1.34 14.00 1.67
CA GLN A 52 0.17 13.23 2.11
C GLN A 52 -0.77 12.89 0.95
N LYS A 53 -1.08 13.84 0.08
CA LYS A 53 -1.85 13.59 -1.15
C LYS A 53 -1.15 12.61 -2.09
N GLY A 54 0.18 12.67 -2.14
CA GLY A 54 0.99 11.81 -3.00
C GLY A 54 1.08 10.38 -2.53
N ILE A 55 1.03 10.09 -1.23
CA ILE A 55 1.13 8.72 -0.70
C ILE A 55 -0.04 7.84 -1.18
N TYR A 56 -1.26 8.37 -1.19
CA TYR A 56 -2.38 7.74 -1.90
C TYR A 56 -2.62 8.55 -3.17
N PHE A 57 -1.81 8.31 -4.16
CA PHE A 57 -1.48 9.21 -5.24
C PHE A 57 -2.68 9.68 -6.05
N ASN A 58 -2.90 10.98 -6.05
CA ASN A 58 -3.81 11.66 -6.96
C ASN A 58 -3.06 12.85 -7.57
N TYR A 59 -2.64 12.72 -8.83
CA TYR A 59 -1.73 13.63 -9.50
C TYR A 59 -2.21 15.08 -9.56
N ASP A 60 -3.49 15.28 -9.83
CA ASP A 60 -4.10 16.61 -9.90
C ASP A 60 -4.68 17.07 -8.56
N TRP A 61 -4.36 16.35 -7.49
CA TRP A 61 -4.74 16.70 -6.13
C TRP A 61 -6.24 16.88 -5.92
N GLY A 62 -7.06 16.15 -6.68
CA GLY A 62 -8.51 16.19 -6.61
C GLY A 62 -9.18 17.06 -7.65
N GLU A 63 -8.46 17.58 -8.64
CA GLU A 63 -9.02 18.43 -9.69
C GLU A 63 -9.63 17.67 -10.89
N GLY A 64 -9.80 16.35 -10.78
CA GLY A 64 -10.61 15.57 -11.73
C GLY A 64 -9.88 14.45 -12.47
N THR A 65 -8.55 14.42 -12.50
CA THR A 65 -7.79 13.37 -13.19
C THR A 65 -7.33 12.31 -12.20
N THR A 66 -7.90 11.13 -12.27
CA THR A 66 -7.60 10.03 -11.33
C THR A 66 -6.83 8.87 -11.96
N TRP A 67 -6.62 8.89 -13.32
CA TRP A 67 -5.90 7.84 -14.02
C TRP A 67 -4.44 7.62 -13.54
N PRO A 68 -3.69 8.62 -13.03
CA PRO A 68 -2.37 8.34 -12.48
C PRO A 68 -2.41 7.36 -11.31
N TRP A 69 -3.41 7.44 -10.43
CA TRP A 69 -3.61 6.46 -9.37
C TRP A 69 -3.99 5.08 -9.92
N GLN A 70 -4.75 5.03 -11.00
CA GLN A 70 -5.10 3.76 -11.65
C GLN A 70 -3.84 2.98 -12.07
N THR A 71 -2.86 3.64 -12.69
CA THR A 71 -1.59 3.00 -13.06
C THR A 71 -0.61 2.88 -11.90
N PHE A 72 -0.70 3.76 -10.90
CA PHE A 72 0.12 3.69 -9.70
C PHE A 72 -0.22 2.46 -8.85
N GLN A 73 -1.50 2.20 -8.61
CA GLN A 73 -1.97 1.18 -7.68
C GLN A 73 -2.99 0.22 -8.27
N ASN A 74 -4.09 0.70 -8.87
CA ASN A 74 -5.26 -0.11 -9.16
C ASN A 74 -4.98 -1.22 -10.19
N LEU A 75 -4.39 -0.91 -11.36
CA LEU A 75 -4.06 -1.87 -12.41
C LEU A 75 -2.86 -2.80 -12.07
N ASN A 76 -2.31 -2.67 -10.90
CA ASN A 76 -1.22 -3.49 -10.39
C ASN A 76 -1.62 -4.15 -9.05
N HIS A 77 -1.37 -3.45 -7.96
CA HIS A 77 -1.45 -3.96 -6.59
C HIS A 77 -2.85 -4.43 -6.19
N ASP A 78 -3.89 -3.67 -6.56
CA ASP A 78 -5.26 -4.01 -6.18
C ASP A 78 -5.77 -5.24 -6.92
N MET A 79 -5.32 -5.46 -8.17
CA MET A 79 -5.59 -6.69 -8.91
C MET A 79 -4.77 -7.87 -8.37
N PHE A 80 -3.46 -7.69 -8.15
CA PHE A 80 -2.60 -8.77 -7.66
C PHE A 80 -2.93 -9.19 -6.23
N SER A 81 -3.53 -8.30 -5.44
CA SER A 81 -4.05 -8.64 -4.11
C SER A 81 -5.34 -9.47 -4.15
N GLY A 82 -6.01 -9.55 -5.31
CA GLY A 82 -7.27 -10.28 -5.49
C GLY A 82 -8.52 -9.49 -5.09
N TYR A 83 -8.40 -8.19 -4.80
CA TYR A 83 -9.54 -7.34 -4.45
C TYR A 83 -10.39 -6.99 -5.66
N PHE A 84 -9.75 -6.58 -6.74
CA PHE A 84 -10.42 -6.09 -7.93
C PHE A 84 -9.95 -6.78 -9.20
N HIS A 85 -10.76 -6.66 -10.23
CA HIS A 85 -10.41 -7.00 -11.60
C HIS A 85 -11.00 -5.96 -12.54
N ASP A 86 -10.24 -5.59 -13.55
CA ASP A 86 -10.71 -4.78 -14.66
C ASP A 86 -10.80 -5.65 -15.92
N PHE A 87 -12.01 -5.78 -16.45
CA PHE A 87 -12.29 -6.56 -17.65
C PHE A 87 -12.54 -5.68 -18.89
N ALA A 88 -12.26 -4.38 -18.84
CA ALA A 88 -12.31 -3.55 -20.02
C ALA A 88 -11.32 -4.08 -21.08
N SER A 89 -11.76 -4.21 -22.35
CA SER A 89 -10.94 -4.80 -23.42
C SER A 89 -9.57 -4.12 -23.57
N LYS A 90 -9.52 -2.81 -23.34
CA LYS A 90 -8.28 -2.01 -23.39
C LYS A 90 -7.23 -2.37 -22.35
N PHE A 91 -7.59 -3.09 -21.27
CA PHE A 91 -6.68 -3.43 -20.14
C PHE A 91 -6.53 -4.93 -19.93
N SER A 92 -7.49 -5.71 -20.36
CA SER A 92 -7.64 -7.11 -19.95
C SER A 92 -6.56 -8.05 -20.48
N ASP A 93 -5.82 -7.67 -21.54
CA ASP A 93 -4.71 -8.44 -22.10
C ASP A 93 -3.34 -8.03 -21.56
N LYS A 94 -3.29 -7.24 -20.49
CA LYS A 94 -2.10 -6.64 -19.90
C LYS A 94 -1.72 -7.32 -18.57
N ASN A 95 -1.67 -6.55 -17.50
CA ASN A 95 -1.17 -6.99 -16.21
C ASN A 95 -2.00 -8.13 -15.58
N THR A 96 -3.30 -8.19 -15.87
CA THR A 96 -4.18 -9.27 -15.39
C THR A 96 -3.80 -10.66 -15.90
N VAL A 97 -3.14 -10.74 -17.04
CA VAL A 97 -2.60 -11.97 -17.64
C VAL A 97 -1.07 -12.03 -17.56
N TYR A 98 -0.46 -11.21 -16.72
CA TYR A 98 0.99 -11.07 -16.56
C TYR A 98 1.77 -10.65 -17.83
N ALA A 99 1.11 -10.12 -18.86
CA ALA A 99 1.72 -9.37 -19.95
C ALA A 99 1.97 -7.93 -19.46
N LEU A 100 2.96 -7.76 -18.58
CA LEU A 100 3.19 -6.53 -17.84
C LEU A 100 3.43 -5.33 -18.77
N GLU A 101 2.58 -4.33 -18.67
CA GLU A 101 2.68 -3.09 -19.43
C GLU A 101 3.72 -2.17 -18.76
N ALA A 102 4.78 -1.82 -19.49
CA ALA A 102 5.95 -1.14 -18.93
C ALA A 102 5.63 0.23 -18.32
N GLY A 103 4.73 1.01 -18.95
CA GLY A 103 4.32 2.31 -18.44
C GLY A 103 3.55 2.21 -17.12
N TRP A 104 2.70 1.16 -16.98
CA TRP A 104 1.93 0.96 -15.76
C TRP A 104 2.79 0.42 -14.62
N THR A 105 3.69 -0.53 -14.93
CA THR A 105 4.58 -1.08 -13.91
C THR A 105 5.58 -0.07 -13.38
N ALA A 106 5.96 0.93 -14.18
CA ALA A 106 6.86 2.00 -13.76
C ALA A 106 6.17 3.15 -13.00
N SER A 107 4.83 3.22 -12.99
CA SER A 107 4.10 4.40 -12.50
C SER A 107 4.36 4.70 -11.03
N ALA A 108 4.29 3.70 -10.15
CA ALA A 108 4.51 3.90 -8.72
C ALA A 108 5.94 4.41 -8.43
N TRP A 109 6.94 3.88 -9.13
CA TRP A 109 8.31 4.36 -9.07
C TRP A 109 8.42 5.83 -9.53
N ASN A 110 7.99 6.09 -10.77
CA ASN A 110 8.15 7.39 -11.40
C ASN A 110 7.44 8.51 -10.61
N TYR A 111 6.20 8.27 -10.19
CA TYR A 111 5.45 9.29 -9.45
C TYR A 111 6.03 9.54 -8.06
N THR A 112 6.49 8.50 -7.37
CA THR A 112 7.10 8.65 -6.05
C THR A 112 8.41 9.45 -6.14
N TYR A 113 9.28 9.13 -7.07
CA TYR A 113 10.55 9.85 -7.23
C TYR A 113 10.42 11.22 -7.88
N ASN A 114 9.36 11.49 -8.63
CA ASN A 114 9.15 12.80 -9.24
C ASN A 114 8.39 13.79 -8.32
N TYR A 115 7.47 13.30 -7.50
CA TYR A 115 6.52 14.19 -6.80
C TYR A 115 6.50 14.03 -5.28
N ILE A 116 6.89 12.89 -4.71
CA ILE A 116 6.73 12.61 -3.28
C ILE A 116 8.08 12.67 -2.56
N PHE A 117 9.00 11.81 -2.96
CA PHE A 117 10.25 11.60 -2.22
C PHE A 117 11.18 12.82 -2.21
N PRO A 118 11.39 13.56 -3.33
CA PRO A 118 12.18 14.78 -3.30
C PRO A 118 11.60 15.86 -2.38
N VAL A 119 10.27 15.97 -2.32
CA VAL A 119 9.57 16.90 -1.43
C VAL A 119 9.74 16.49 0.03
N ALA A 120 9.60 15.20 0.35
CA ALA A 120 9.84 14.67 1.68
C ALA A 120 11.30 14.86 2.12
N HIS A 121 12.25 14.59 1.24
CA HIS A 121 13.67 14.80 1.49
C HIS A 121 13.98 16.28 1.75
N LYS A 122 13.49 17.20 0.92
CA LYS A 122 13.62 18.64 1.15
C LYS A 122 13.02 19.06 2.49
N SER A 123 11.83 18.56 2.84
CA SER A 123 11.20 18.85 4.12
C SER A 123 12.05 18.37 5.30
N THR A 124 12.68 17.20 5.19
CA THR A 124 13.63 16.70 6.19
C THR A 124 14.80 17.66 6.38
N LEU A 125 15.44 18.11 5.28
CA LEU A 125 16.61 18.99 5.33
C LEU A 125 16.31 20.34 5.98
N ILE A 126 15.13 20.93 5.73
CA ILE A 126 14.79 22.24 6.30
C ILE A 126 14.29 22.17 7.74
N THR A 127 13.95 20.99 8.26
CA THR A 127 13.39 20.82 9.62
C THR A 127 14.34 20.13 10.60
N GLN A 128 15.33 19.37 10.13
CA GLN A 128 16.19 18.53 10.97
C GLN A 128 16.99 19.32 12.03
N ASP A 129 17.47 20.51 11.70
CA ASP A 129 18.32 21.32 12.56
C ASP A 129 17.54 22.42 13.30
N GLU A 130 16.22 22.49 13.09
CA GLU A 130 15.33 23.51 13.66
C GLU A 130 14.72 23.03 14.97
N ALA A 131 15.37 23.29 16.09
CA ALA A 131 14.94 22.83 17.41
C ALA A 131 13.47 23.17 17.72
N LYS A 132 12.96 24.31 17.26
CA LYS A 132 11.58 24.77 17.43
C LYS A 132 10.57 23.92 16.64
N TYR A 133 10.98 23.24 15.57
CA TYR A 133 10.14 22.51 14.63
C TYR A 133 10.39 21.00 14.61
N LYS A 134 10.91 20.43 15.71
CA LYS A 134 11.15 18.98 15.87
C LYS A 134 9.92 18.15 15.51
N HIS A 135 8.71 18.62 15.83
CA HIS A 135 7.47 17.94 15.49
C HIS A 135 7.22 17.81 13.98
N PHE A 136 7.61 18.81 13.19
CA PHE A 136 7.54 18.73 11.72
C PHE A 136 8.61 17.78 11.16
N TYR A 137 9.81 17.79 11.73
CA TYR A 137 10.86 16.83 11.38
C TYR A 137 10.39 15.39 11.60
N GLY A 138 9.85 15.08 12.79
CA GLY A 138 9.31 13.76 13.10
C GLY A 138 8.18 13.34 12.17
N ALA A 139 7.21 14.21 11.91
CA ALA A 139 6.12 13.92 10.98
C ALA A 139 6.62 13.69 9.53
N THR A 140 7.63 14.45 9.08
CA THR A 140 8.24 14.26 7.76
C THR A 140 8.86 12.87 7.62
N LEU A 141 9.62 12.44 8.62
CA LEU A 141 10.26 11.12 8.59
C LEU A 141 9.24 9.99 8.54
N ILE A 142 8.13 10.09 9.28
CA ILE A 142 7.05 9.10 9.24
C ILE A 142 6.44 9.01 7.85
N LEU A 143 6.09 10.15 7.26
CA LEU A 143 5.52 10.20 5.89
C LEU A 143 6.51 9.70 4.83
N LYS A 144 7.79 9.99 5.00
CA LYS A 144 8.85 9.52 4.11
C LYS A 144 8.95 7.99 4.15
N VAL A 145 8.91 7.39 5.34
CA VAL A 145 8.91 5.93 5.50
C VAL A 145 7.62 5.33 4.93
N GLU A 146 6.45 5.92 5.21
CA GLU A 146 5.16 5.44 4.68
C GLU A 146 5.15 5.44 3.15
N ALA A 147 5.67 6.46 2.50
CA ALA A 147 5.77 6.51 1.04
C ALA A 147 6.73 5.43 0.49
N MET A 148 7.92 5.30 1.10
CA MET A 148 9.02 4.55 0.48
C MET A 148 9.01 3.05 0.79
N HIS A 149 8.40 2.61 1.91
CA HIS A 149 8.26 1.18 2.16
C HIS A 149 7.34 0.52 1.10
N ARG A 150 6.31 1.23 0.63
CA ARG A 150 5.41 0.77 -0.45
C ARG A 150 6.17 0.55 -1.76
N ILE A 151 7.17 1.41 -2.04
CA ILE A 151 7.98 1.33 -3.25
C ILE A 151 8.98 0.17 -3.16
N THR A 152 9.71 0.02 -2.05
CA THR A 152 10.60 -1.13 -1.91
C THR A 152 9.84 -2.46 -1.87
N ASP A 153 8.63 -2.49 -1.31
CA ASP A 153 7.77 -3.68 -1.32
C ASP A 153 7.21 -4.01 -2.71
N THR A 154 7.23 -3.05 -3.62
CA THR A 154 6.84 -3.24 -5.02
C THR A 154 8.02 -3.67 -5.89
N TYR A 155 9.18 -3.02 -5.75
CA TYR A 155 10.31 -3.15 -6.69
C TYR A 155 11.55 -3.84 -6.11
N GLY A 156 11.73 -3.87 -4.80
CA GLY A 156 12.92 -4.35 -4.11
C GLY A 156 13.91 -3.22 -3.79
N PRO A 157 15.16 -3.25 -4.29
CA PRO A 157 16.14 -2.19 -4.07
C PRO A 157 15.64 -0.81 -4.49
N ILE A 158 16.00 0.21 -3.72
CA ILE A 158 15.57 1.60 -3.94
C ILE A 158 16.70 2.58 -3.68
N VAL A 159 16.51 3.85 -4.03
CA VAL A 159 17.37 4.96 -3.61
C VAL A 159 16.68 5.66 -2.44
N TYR A 160 17.20 5.50 -1.22
CA TYR A 160 16.59 6.05 -0.01
C TYR A 160 17.58 6.77 0.90
N SER A 161 18.46 6.01 1.58
CA SER A 161 19.38 6.57 2.59
C SER A 161 20.51 7.42 1.98
N LYS A 162 20.82 7.16 0.72
CA LYS A 162 21.88 7.81 -0.05
C LYS A 162 21.35 8.87 -1.03
N PHE A 163 20.05 9.13 -1.04
CA PHE A 163 19.44 10.12 -1.92
C PHE A 163 20.01 11.51 -1.67
N GLY A 164 20.37 12.21 -2.75
CA GLY A 164 20.98 13.55 -2.68
C GLY A 164 22.43 13.60 -2.20
N LYS A 165 23.06 12.44 -1.95
CA LYS A 165 24.49 12.35 -1.62
C LYS A 165 25.31 12.08 -2.89
N ASN A 166 26.49 12.71 -2.99
CA ASN A 166 27.43 12.48 -4.09
C ASN A 166 28.16 11.14 -3.89
N GLU A 167 27.42 10.03 -3.99
CA GLU A 167 27.99 8.69 -3.91
C GLU A 167 27.93 8.01 -5.29
N THR A 168 28.96 7.26 -5.63
CA THR A 168 29.05 6.50 -6.90
C THR A 168 27.91 5.48 -7.02
N ASN A 169 27.43 4.95 -5.90
CA ASN A 169 26.26 4.07 -5.85
C ASN A 169 25.29 4.59 -4.79
N SER A 170 24.16 5.13 -5.25
CA SER A 170 23.10 5.66 -4.39
C SER A 170 22.04 4.61 -4.03
N VAL A 171 22.15 3.36 -4.52
CA VAL A 171 21.16 2.30 -4.31
C VAL A 171 21.34 1.65 -2.94
N ASP A 172 20.25 1.52 -2.22
CA ASP A 172 20.13 0.68 -1.04
C ASP A 172 19.55 -0.69 -1.45
N THR A 173 20.14 -1.78 -0.98
CA THR A 173 19.48 -3.09 -0.98
C THR A 173 18.18 -2.99 -0.20
N GLN A 174 17.23 -3.89 -0.41
CA GLN A 174 15.98 -3.87 0.36
C GLN A 174 16.23 -4.01 1.88
N GLU A 175 17.23 -4.79 2.30
CA GLU A 175 17.64 -4.90 3.71
C GLU A 175 18.17 -3.56 4.26
N GLU A 176 19.03 -2.85 3.51
CA GLU A 176 19.55 -1.54 3.91
C GLU A 176 18.42 -0.51 4.00
N ALA A 177 17.48 -0.52 3.04
CA ALA A 177 16.33 0.36 3.06
C ALA A 177 15.46 0.14 4.31
N TYR A 178 15.17 -1.13 4.68
CA TYR A 178 14.40 -1.43 5.89
C TYR A 178 15.10 -1.00 7.17
N LYS A 179 16.42 -1.19 7.27
CA LYS A 179 17.21 -0.66 8.40
C LYS A 179 17.12 0.85 8.48
N ALA A 180 17.24 1.54 7.35
CA ALA A 180 17.12 3.00 7.30
C ALA A 180 15.69 3.48 7.65
N PHE A 181 14.64 2.73 7.32
CA PHE A 181 13.27 3.02 7.76
C PHE A 181 13.14 2.95 9.29
N PHE A 182 13.68 1.92 9.92
CA PHE A 182 13.66 1.82 11.38
C PHE A 182 14.46 2.94 12.05
N ASP A 183 15.62 3.31 11.51
CA ASP A 183 16.41 4.44 11.99
C ASP A 183 15.65 5.78 11.86
N ASP A 184 14.96 6.00 10.75
CA ASP A 184 14.15 7.20 10.54
C ASP A 184 12.93 7.22 11.47
N LEU A 185 12.31 6.07 11.76
CA LEU A 185 11.22 5.98 12.75
C LEU A 185 11.72 6.17 14.19
N ASP A 186 12.94 5.75 14.54
CA ASP A 186 13.56 6.07 15.83
C ASP A 186 13.72 7.57 16.00
N LYS A 187 14.31 8.25 15.00
CA LYS A 187 14.47 9.71 14.98
C LYS A 187 13.13 10.45 15.03
N ALA A 188 12.12 9.93 14.33
CA ALA A 188 10.79 10.54 14.30
C ALA A 188 10.12 10.52 15.67
N VAL A 189 10.13 9.36 16.34
CA VAL A 189 9.56 9.19 17.68
C VAL A 189 10.32 10.06 18.68
N ASP A 190 11.67 10.06 18.65
CA ASP A 190 12.50 10.87 19.53
C ASP A 190 12.23 12.38 19.36
N ALA A 191 12.12 12.85 18.11
CA ALA A 191 11.86 14.26 17.82
C ALA A 191 10.48 14.72 18.33
N LEU A 192 9.44 13.90 18.13
CA LEU A 192 8.08 14.20 18.60
C LEU A 192 7.97 14.12 20.13
N ASP A 193 8.57 13.11 20.76
CA ASP A 193 8.60 12.93 22.20
C ASP A 193 9.39 14.07 22.89
N THR A 194 10.54 14.44 22.32
CA THR A 194 11.34 15.57 22.80
C THR A 194 10.55 16.88 22.68
N TYR A 195 9.87 17.09 21.56
CA TYR A 195 8.99 18.27 21.39
C TYR A 195 7.95 18.38 22.50
N LEU A 196 7.26 17.28 22.82
CA LEU A 196 6.25 17.25 23.89
C LEU A 196 6.87 17.46 25.28
N LYS A 197 8.00 16.83 25.59
CA LYS A 197 8.72 16.97 26.86
C LYS A 197 9.27 18.39 27.09
N GLU A 198 9.62 19.10 26.03
CA GLU A 198 10.06 20.50 26.07
C GLU A 198 8.89 21.50 26.16
N GLY A 199 7.66 21.04 26.33
CA GLY A 199 6.46 21.86 26.49
C GLY A 199 5.75 22.20 25.17
N GLY A 200 6.07 21.50 24.09
CA GLY A 200 5.35 21.60 22.82
C GLY A 200 3.88 21.17 22.99
N LYS A 201 3.00 21.82 22.21
CA LYS A 201 1.56 21.54 22.28
C LYS A 201 1.20 20.33 21.43
N GLU A 202 0.30 19.49 21.92
CA GLU A 202 -0.24 18.33 21.17
C GLU A 202 -0.79 18.74 19.79
N ASP A 203 -1.51 19.85 19.70
CA ASP A 203 -2.11 20.36 18.46
C ASP A 203 -1.13 21.17 17.57
N GLY A 204 0.15 21.23 17.91
CA GLY A 204 1.18 21.92 17.12
C GLY A 204 1.33 21.40 15.70
N VAL A 205 0.95 20.15 15.46
CA VAL A 205 0.94 19.48 14.15
C VAL A 205 -0.39 19.64 13.38
N LYS A 206 -1.39 20.33 13.95
CA LYS A 206 -2.75 20.42 13.37
C LYS A 206 -2.76 21.03 11.97
N SER A 207 -1.87 21.98 11.70
CA SER A 207 -1.79 22.67 10.40
C SER A 207 -1.36 21.77 9.25
N ILE A 208 -0.61 20.69 9.55
CA ILE A 208 -0.13 19.73 8.53
C ILE A 208 -1.01 18.48 8.43
N ASN A 209 -2.01 18.33 9.29
CA ASN A 209 -2.79 17.11 9.35
C ASN A 209 -3.72 16.94 8.14
N MET A 210 -3.53 15.86 7.41
CA MET A 210 -4.46 15.28 6.44
C MET A 210 -4.64 13.77 6.67
N CYS A 211 -3.75 13.14 7.43
CA CYS A 211 -3.72 11.69 7.63
C CYS A 211 -4.40 11.23 8.94
N ASN A 212 -5.31 12.03 9.49
CA ASN A 212 -6.00 11.79 10.76
C ASN A 212 -5.05 11.74 11.98
N CYS A 213 -3.99 12.53 11.96
CA CYS A 213 -3.03 12.69 13.04
C CYS A 213 -3.06 14.14 13.59
N PRO A 214 -4.14 14.55 14.31
CA PRO A 214 -4.30 15.93 14.76
C PRO A 214 -3.37 16.32 15.90
N THR A 215 -2.71 15.36 16.56
CA THR A 215 -1.85 15.55 17.73
C THR A 215 -0.47 14.92 17.53
N ALA A 216 0.54 15.44 18.23
CA ALA A 216 1.90 14.90 18.18
C ALA A 216 1.95 13.45 18.69
N SER A 217 1.20 13.13 19.75
CA SER A 217 1.07 11.76 20.25
C SER A 217 0.41 10.81 19.22
N ARG A 218 -0.54 11.29 18.40
CA ARG A 218 -1.12 10.49 17.31
C ARG A 218 -0.08 10.20 16.22
N TRP A 219 0.81 11.12 15.89
CA TRP A 219 1.92 10.87 14.98
C TRP A 219 2.88 9.80 15.53
N ILE A 220 3.14 9.80 16.86
CA ILE A 220 3.95 8.74 17.48
C ILE A 220 3.23 7.38 17.40
N LYS A 221 1.93 7.30 17.64
CA LYS A 221 1.14 6.08 17.43
C LYS A 221 1.21 5.60 15.98
N PHE A 222 1.16 6.51 15.00
CA PHE A 222 1.34 6.17 13.59
C PHE A 222 2.73 5.57 13.35
N ALA A 223 3.79 6.23 13.82
CA ALA A 223 5.17 5.71 13.70
C ALA A 223 5.32 4.31 14.29
N ASN A 224 4.77 4.08 15.48
CA ASN A 224 4.83 2.78 16.15
C ASN A 224 4.04 1.69 15.39
N SER A 225 2.85 2.03 14.86
CA SER A 225 2.03 1.08 14.09
C SER A 225 2.68 0.73 12.76
N LEU A 226 3.26 1.73 12.08
CA LEU A 226 4.05 1.52 10.87
C LEU A 226 5.30 0.67 11.17
N ARG A 227 6.02 0.96 12.25
CA ARG A 227 7.14 0.13 12.73
C ARG A 227 6.73 -1.33 12.94
N LEU A 228 5.56 -1.58 13.53
CA LEU A 228 5.06 -2.93 13.75
C LEU A 228 4.74 -3.64 12.43
N ARG A 229 4.14 -2.94 11.44
CA ARG A 229 3.94 -3.44 10.06
C ARG A 229 5.28 -3.89 9.46
N LEU A 230 6.27 -3.01 9.49
CA LEU A 230 7.59 -3.28 8.93
C LEU A 230 8.34 -4.40 9.68
N ALA A 231 8.20 -4.48 11.00
CA ALA A 231 8.77 -5.56 11.79
C ALA A 231 8.19 -6.92 11.40
N MET A 232 6.88 -7.02 11.23
CA MET A 232 6.25 -8.27 10.76
C MET A 232 6.66 -8.58 9.32
N ARG A 233 6.84 -7.58 8.45
CA ARG A 233 7.30 -7.77 7.08
C ARG A 233 8.65 -8.50 7.01
N VAL A 234 9.58 -8.18 7.90
CA VAL A 234 10.91 -8.82 7.91
C VAL A 234 11.00 -10.06 8.80
N SER A 235 9.90 -10.50 9.42
CA SER A 235 9.91 -11.58 10.42
C SER A 235 10.40 -12.94 9.87
N ASN A 236 10.15 -13.23 8.60
CA ASN A 236 10.56 -14.48 7.96
C ASN A 236 12.06 -14.46 7.53
N VAL A 237 12.64 -13.28 7.29
CA VAL A 237 14.03 -13.15 6.82
C VAL A 237 14.98 -12.73 7.93
N ASN A 238 14.54 -11.95 8.91
CA ASN A 238 15.36 -11.47 10.02
C ASN A 238 14.56 -11.39 11.32
N LYS A 239 14.41 -12.53 11.99
CA LYS A 239 13.64 -12.64 13.25
C LYS A 239 14.19 -11.73 14.37
N THR A 240 15.51 -11.55 14.44
CA THR A 240 16.13 -10.69 15.47
C THR A 240 15.73 -9.24 15.29
N LEU A 241 15.82 -8.71 14.07
CA LEU A 241 15.37 -7.35 13.73
C LEU A 241 13.87 -7.20 13.97
N ALA A 242 13.06 -8.15 13.50
CA ALA A 242 11.62 -8.14 13.71
C ALA A 242 11.25 -8.08 15.20
N THR A 243 11.91 -8.89 16.04
CA THR A 243 11.67 -8.92 17.49
C THR A 243 12.04 -7.59 18.15
N SER A 244 13.20 -7.03 17.81
CA SER A 244 13.66 -5.75 18.35
C SER A 244 12.68 -4.61 18.00
N GLU A 245 12.31 -4.51 16.72
CA GLU A 245 11.48 -3.42 16.26
C GLU A 245 10.00 -3.55 16.69
N ALA A 246 9.46 -4.78 16.74
CA ALA A 246 8.14 -5.01 17.31
C ALA A 246 8.07 -4.64 18.79
N ARG A 247 9.13 -4.95 19.56
CA ARG A 247 9.24 -4.57 20.97
C ARG A 247 9.26 -3.05 21.13
N LYS A 248 10.09 -2.34 20.36
CA LYS A 248 10.11 -0.87 20.39
C LYS A 248 8.72 -0.26 20.12
N ALA A 249 7.98 -0.82 19.14
CA ALA A 249 6.65 -0.35 18.81
C ALA A 249 5.64 -0.59 19.94
N LEU A 250 5.62 -1.79 20.51
CA LEU A 250 4.58 -2.21 21.45
C LEU A 250 4.86 -1.79 22.91
N GLU A 251 6.13 -1.61 23.30
CA GLU A 251 6.52 -1.13 24.65
C GLU A 251 6.56 0.42 24.73
N ASN A 252 6.43 1.13 23.61
CA ASN A 252 6.39 2.58 23.63
C ASN A 252 5.20 3.10 24.45
N SER A 253 5.44 4.11 25.31
CA SER A 253 4.42 4.64 26.23
C SER A 253 3.22 5.29 25.53
N TYR A 254 3.38 5.79 24.30
CA TYR A 254 2.29 6.33 23.50
C TYR A 254 1.43 5.23 22.85
N GLY A 255 1.96 4.00 22.74
CA GLY A 255 1.29 2.85 22.14
C GLY A 255 1.23 2.90 20.62
N VAL A 256 0.32 2.10 20.08
CA VAL A 256 -0.02 1.97 18.65
C VAL A 256 -1.46 2.42 18.43
N ILE A 257 -1.93 2.48 17.18
CA ILE A 257 -3.35 2.72 16.88
C ILE A 257 -4.17 1.47 17.25
N GLU A 258 -5.30 1.64 17.95
CA GLU A 258 -6.08 0.53 18.52
C GLU A 258 -7.57 0.62 18.25
N SER A 259 -8.09 1.80 17.88
CA SER A 259 -9.50 2.02 17.58
C SER A 259 -9.68 2.63 16.19
N SER A 260 -10.84 2.37 15.55
CA SER A 260 -11.10 2.77 14.16
C SER A 260 -11.09 4.30 13.93
N ASP A 261 -11.36 5.10 14.95
CA ASP A 261 -11.21 6.57 14.91
C ASP A 261 -9.73 7.01 14.86
N GLU A 262 -8.82 6.10 15.15
CA GLU A 262 -7.37 6.31 15.05
C GLU A 262 -6.78 5.93 13.68
N ASN A 263 -7.55 5.37 12.77
CA ASN A 263 -7.07 4.94 11.47
C ASN A 263 -6.30 6.05 10.75
N ILE A 264 -5.16 5.69 10.17
CA ILE A 264 -4.38 6.58 9.33
C ILE A 264 -5.00 6.57 7.94
N GLN A 265 -5.50 7.73 7.53
CA GLN A 265 -6.28 7.87 6.30
C GLN A 265 -6.21 9.29 5.76
N ILE A 266 -6.02 9.44 4.46
CA ILE A 266 -5.91 10.76 3.82
C ILE A 266 -7.30 11.34 3.57
N SER A 267 -7.49 12.60 4.01
CA SER A 267 -8.73 13.36 3.80
C SER A 267 -8.50 14.87 3.95
N GLY A 268 -9.52 15.64 3.60
CA GLY A 268 -9.51 17.11 3.78
C GLY A 268 -8.69 17.87 2.75
N LYS A 269 -8.63 19.18 2.88
CA LYS A 269 -7.87 20.11 1.99
C LYS A 269 -8.10 19.89 0.50
N GLY A 270 -9.35 19.61 0.11
CA GLY A 270 -9.70 19.38 -1.30
C GLY A 270 -9.27 18.02 -1.86
N TYR A 271 -8.69 17.13 -1.05
CA TYR A 271 -8.38 15.76 -1.50
C TYR A 271 -9.65 14.99 -1.85
N GLN A 272 -9.65 14.33 -3.00
CA GLN A 272 -10.69 13.42 -3.43
C GLN A 272 -10.12 12.01 -3.56
N ASN A 273 -10.88 11.00 -3.14
CA ASN A 273 -10.45 9.61 -3.23
C ASN A 273 -10.40 9.17 -4.71
N PRO A 274 -9.21 8.84 -5.26
CA PRO A 274 -9.09 8.51 -6.67
C PRO A 274 -9.77 7.18 -7.05
N LEU A 275 -9.94 6.25 -6.11
CA LEU A 275 -10.68 5.02 -6.34
C LEU A 275 -12.14 5.29 -6.72
N ALA A 276 -12.77 6.31 -6.13
CA ALA A 276 -14.11 6.71 -6.51
C ALA A 276 -14.21 7.17 -7.98
N GLY A 277 -13.18 7.85 -8.48
CA GLY A 277 -13.11 8.25 -9.89
C GLY A 277 -12.98 7.06 -10.83
N VAL A 278 -12.07 6.13 -10.53
CA VAL A 278 -11.86 4.91 -11.32
C VAL A 278 -13.12 4.02 -11.28
N ALA A 279 -13.78 3.91 -10.13
CA ALA A 279 -15.05 3.23 -10.00
C ALA A 279 -16.13 3.86 -10.89
N GLY A 280 -16.17 5.20 -10.97
CA GLY A 280 -17.09 5.92 -11.86
C GLY A 280 -16.90 5.62 -13.35
N TRP A 281 -15.75 5.08 -13.77
CA TRP A 281 -15.49 4.67 -15.16
C TRP A 281 -15.98 3.24 -15.47
N GLY A 282 -16.47 2.48 -14.48
CA GLY A 282 -16.95 1.11 -14.68
C GLY A 282 -15.83 0.08 -14.78
N GLU A 283 -14.69 0.31 -14.16
CA GLU A 283 -13.48 -0.47 -14.32
C GLU A 283 -13.03 -1.20 -13.04
N THR A 284 -13.93 -1.36 -12.01
CA THR A 284 -13.53 -1.88 -10.69
C THR A 284 -14.46 -3.00 -10.24
N TYR A 285 -14.36 -4.15 -10.89
CA TYR A 285 -15.14 -5.34 -10.57
C TYR A 285 -14.56 -6.09 -9.36
N MET A 286 -15.42 -6.78 -8.62
CA MET A 286 -15.04 -7.66 -7.52
C MET A 286 -14.12 -8.78 -8.02
N GLY A 287 -13.00 -9.04 -7.36
CA GLY A 287 -12.14 -10.18 -7.68
C GLY A 287 -12.73 -11.51 -7.23
N ALA A 288 -12.46 -12.60 -7.97
CA ALA A 288 -13.01 -13.92 -7.65
C ALA A 288 -12.58 -14.44 -6.27
N THR A 289 -11.34 -14.18 -5.84
CA THR A 289 -10.88 -14.66 -4.53
C THR A 289 -11.64 -13.99 -3.38
N ILE A 290 -11.79 -12.66 -3.41
CA ILE A 290 -12.52 -11.97 -2.34
C ILE A 290 -14.00 -12.34 -2.35
N ALA A 291 -14.60 -12.57 -3.53
CA ALA A 291 -15.96 -13.08 -3.64
C ALA A 291 -16.11 -14.46 -2.98
N SER A 292 -15.21 -15.40 -3.28
CA SER A 292 -15.16 -16.72 -2.67
C SER A 292 -15.12 -16.67 -1.14
N VAL A 293 -14.24 -15.83 -0.60
CA VAL A 293 -14.02 -15.69 0.85
C VAL A 293 -15.25 -15.07 1.53
N LEU A 294 -15.69 -13.90 1.05
CA LEU A 294 -16.78 -13.16 1.71
C LEU A 294 -18.11 -13.90 1.62
N ASN A 295 -18.43 -14.52 0.48
CA ASN A 295 -19.62 -15.37 0.35
C ASN A 295 -19.56 -16.59 1.29
N GLY A 296 -18.45 -17.30 1.29
CA GLY A 296 -18.29 -18.53 2.06
C GLY A 296 -18.28 -18.31 3.56
N TYR A 297 -17.71 -17.21 4.02
CA TYR A 297 -17.75 -16.80 5.41
C TYR A 297 -19.08 -16.16 5.82
N LYS A 298 -19.96 -15.84 4.86
CA LYS A 298 -21.15 -15.01 5.05
C LYS A 298 -20.78 -13.68 5.73
N ASP A 299 -19.72 -13.07 5.25
CA ASP A 299 -19.14 -11.88 5.82
C ASP A 299 -20.03 -10.65 5.54
N PRO A 300 -20.55 -9.95 6.55
CA PRO A 300 -21.46 -8.83 6.34
C PRO A 300 -20.79 -7.63 5.63
N ARG A 301 -19.46 -7.54 5.62
CA ARG A 301 -18.72 -6.49 4.90
C ARG A 301 -18.88 -6.59 3.38
N ILE A 302 -19.33 -7.74 2.85
CA ILE A 302 -19.50 -7.94 1.41
C ILE A 302 -20.43 -6.90 0.77
N SER A 303 -21.56 -6.61 1.38
CA SER A 303 -22.54 -5.62 0.88
C SER A 303 -22.07 -4.16 1.07
N ILE A 304 -21.09 -3.95 1.94
CA ILE A 304 -20.47 -2.65 2.16
C ILE A 304 -19.41 -2.40 1.08
N TYR A 305 -18.62 -3.42 0.77
CA TYR A 305 -17.52 -3.34 -0.20
C TYR A 305 -17.99 -3.37 -1.65
N TYR A 306 -19.02 -4.19 -1.94
CA TYR A 306 -19.46 -4.45 -3.30
C TYR A 306 -20.97 -4.41 -3.42
N ASN A 307 -21.45 -4.12 -4.60
CA ASN A 307 -22.86 -4.30 -4.97
C ASN A 307 -23.10 -5.74 -5.46
N PRO A 308 -24.27 -6.32 -5.25
CA PRO A 308 -24.61 -7.62 -5.85
C PRO A 308 -24.57 -7.54 -7.39
N ALA A 309 -24.42 -8.71 -8.01
CA ALA A 309 -24.44 -8.83 -9.47
C ALA A 309 -25.79 -8.42 -10.06
N THR A 310 -25.78 -8.01 -11.31
CA THR A 310 -26.98 -7.72 -12.11
C THR A 310 -27.26 -8.81 -13.17
N LEU A 311 -26.48 -9.91 -13.13
CA LEU A 311 -26.64 -11.04 -14.03
C LEU A 311 -27.99 -11.72 -13.77
N ALA A 312 -28.77 -11.97 -14.81
CA ALA A 312 -30.06 -12.65 -14.71
C ALA A 312 -29.90 -14.01 -13.96
N GLU A 313 -30.86 -14.36 -13.10
CA GLU A 313 -30.85 -15.52 -12.20
C GLU A 313 -29.85 -15.44 -11.02
N HIS A 314 -28.96 -14.39 -10.96
CA HIS A 314 -27.96 -14.22 -9.93
C HIS A 314 -27.95 -12.80 -9.32
N THR A 315 -29.05 -12.07 -9.42
CA THR A 315 -29.14 -10.62 -9.09
C THR A 315 -28.91 -10.29 -7.61
N GLU A 316 -29.04 -11.25 -6.70
CA GLU A 316 -28.78 -11.05 -5.27
C GLU A 316 -27.44 -11.66 -4.81
N GLU A 317 -26.67 -12.20 -5.76
CA GLU A 317 -25.40 -12.86 -5.47
C GLU A 317 -24.21 -11.91 -5.69
N TYR A 318 -23.10 -12.21 -5.02
CA TYR A 318 -21.84 -11.50 -5.20
C TYR A 318 -20.91 -12.36 -6.04
N LEU A 319 -20.76 -11.97 -7.31
CA LEU A 319 -19.97 -12.70 -8.32
C LEU A 319 -18.66 -11.97 -8.59
N GLY A 320 -17.54 -12.66 -8.42
CA GLY A 320 -16.20 -12.11 -8.68
C GLY A 320 -15.67 -12.48 -10.06
N VAL A 321 -14.81 -11.62 -10.62
CA VAL A 321 -14.11 -11.85 -11.88
C VAL A 321 -12.77 -12.51 -11.60
N PRO A 322 -12.43 -13.65 -12.26
CA PRO A 322 -11.17 -14.34 -12.00
C PRO A 322 -9.99 -13.63 -12.69
N GLN A 323 -8.82 -13.68 -12.06
CA GLN A 323 -7.59 -13.18 -12.66
C GLN A 323 -7.20 -14.02 -13.92
N GLY A 324 -6.66 -13.35 -14.92
CA GLY A 324 -6.18 -14.02 -16.14
C GLY A 324 -7.27 -14.31 -17.17
N VAL A 325 -8.50 -13.84 -16.99
CA VAL A 325 -9.48 -13.74 -18.06
C VAL A 325 -9.27 -12.42 -18.81
N TYR A 326 -9.49 -12.42 -20.11
CA TYR A 326 -9.38 -11.20 -20.91
C TYR A 326 -10.33 -11.24 -22.12
N ALA A 327 -10.72 -10.06 -22.58
CA ALA A 327 -11.43 -9.85 -23.83
C ALA A 327 -10.47 -9.31 -24.89
N LYS A 328 -10.66 -9.72 -26.13
CA LYS A 328 -9.99 -9.10 -27.28
C LYS A 328 -10.76 -7.84 -27.69
N ASP A 329 -10.10 -6.94 -28.41
CA ASP A 329 -10.77 -5.79 -28.98
C ASP A 329 -11.97 -6.21 -29.84
N GLY A 330 -13.13 -5.61 -29.53
CA GLY A 330 -14.40 -5.95 -30.17
C GLY A 330 -15.18 -7.10 -29.54
N ASP A 331 -14.62 -7.81 -28.56
CA ASP A 331 -15.36 -8.80 -27.79
C ASP A 331 -16.33 -8.11 -26.82
N PRO A 332 -17.48 -8.75 -26.50
CA PRO A 332 -18.38 -8.24 -25.47
C PRO A 332 -17.71 -8.27 -24.09
N ASN A 333 -18.07 -7.33 -23.23
CA ASN A 333 -17.70 -7.42 -21.83
C ASN A 333 -18.54 -8.51 -21.13
N TYR A 334 -18.04 -9.71 -21.07
CA TYR A 334 -18.72 -10.88 -20.52
C TYR A 334 -19.08 -10.74 -19.03
N TYR A 335 -18.33 -9.94 -18.27
CA TYR A 335 -18.47 -9.80 -16.82
C TYR A 335 -19.12 -8.48 -16.40
N GLN A 336 -19.69 -7.70 -17.35
CA GLN A 336 -20.31 -6.39 -17.06
C GLN A 336 -21.47 -6.46 -16.06
N SER A 337 -22.07 -7.65 -15.89
CA SER A 337 -23.17 -7.88 -14.94
C SER A 337 -22.70 -8.52 -13.63
N TYR A 338 -21.40 -8.73 -13.44
CA TYR A 338 -20.83 -9.22 -12.19
C TYR A 338 -20.76 -8.11 -11.13
N SER A 339 -20.44 -8.49 -9.91
CA SER A 339 -20.39 -7.55 -8.79
C SER A 339 -19.34 -6.48 -8.98
N PHE A 340 -19.71 -5.27 -8.62
CA PHE A 340 -18.90 -4.07 -8.77
C PHE A 340 -18.68 -3.41 -7.41
N ILE A 341 -17.62 -2.60 -7.26
CA ILE A 341 -17.38 -1.85 -6.04
C ILE A 341 -18.61 -1.03 -5.64
N ASN A 342 -18.91 -0.97 -4.36
CA ASN A 342 -20.02 -0.16 -3.86
C ASN A 342 -19.66 1.34 -3.90
N THR A 343 -20.14 2.03 -4.93
CA THR A 343 -19.89 3.46 -5.13
C THR A 343 -20.61 4.37 -4.13
N GLN A 344 -21.49 3.83 -3.30
CA GLN A 344 -22.07 4.58 -2.17
C GLN A 344 -21.14 4.52 -0.94
N THR A 345 -20.35 3.47 -0.80
CA THR A 345 -19.33 3.35 0.25
C THR A 345 -18.07 4.11 -0.14
N ILE A 346 -17.60 3.96 -1.39
CA ILE A 346 -16.41 4.64 -1.90
C ILE A 346 -16.84 5.82 -2.77
N THR A 347 -16.87 6.99 -2.15
CA THR A 347 -17.18 8.27 -2.77
C THR A 347 -15.94 9.16 -2.84
N ALA A 348 -16.00 10.25 -3.57
CA ALA A 348 -14.91 11.22 -3.63
C ALA A 348 -14.48 11.75 -2.23
N SER A 349 -15.41 11.83 -1.28
CA SER A 349 -15.15 12.28 0.09
C SER A 349 -14.76 11.16 1.07
N THR A 350 -14.83 9.89 0.66
CA THR A 350 -14.39 8.78 1.49
C THR A 350 -12.89 8.86 1.73
N PRO A 351 -12.41 8.85 3.00
CA PRO A 351 -10.98 8.89 3.27
C PRO A 351 -10.23 7.71 2.63
N ALA A 352 -9.04 7.97 2.06
CA ALA A 352 -8.16 6.93 1.54
C ALA A 352 -7.35 6.31 2.68
N VAL A 353 -7.55 5.04 2.94
CA VAL A 353 -6.95 4.34 4.09
C VAL A 353 -5.50 3.97 3.79
N LEU A 354 -4.58 4.22 4.75
CA LEU A 354 -3.18 3.83 4.70
C LEU A 354 -2.83 2.71 5.70
N LEU A 355 -3.32 2.83 6.95
CA LEU A 355 -3.08 1.87 8.01
C LEU A 355 -4.25 1.90 9.00
N THR A 356 -4.83 0.72 9.30
CA THR A 356 -6.00 0.62 10.17
C THR A 356 -5.66 0.07 11.55
N ALA A 357 -6.51 0.40 12.53
CA ALA A 357 -6.44 -0.22 13.85
C ALA A 357 -6.69 -1.73 13.77
N ALA A 358 -7.60 -2.18 12.90
CA ALA A 358 -7.82 -3.59 12.67
C ALA A 358 -6.54 -4.30 12.19
N GLU A 359 -5.82 -3.71 11.22
CA GLU A 359 -4.52 -4.21 10.79
C GLU A 359 -3.54 -4.30 11.97
N THR A 360 -3.45 -3.26 12.78
CA THR A 360 -2.55 -3.25 13.94
C THR A 360 -2.84 -4.39 14.92
N TRP A 361 -4.10 -4.72 15.14
CA TRP A 361 -4.49 -5.88 15.94
C TRP A 361 -4.07 -7.21 15.30
N PHE A 362 -4.20 -7.37 13.98
CA PHE A 362 -3.71 -8.56 13.28
C PHE A 362 -2.18 -8.68 13.29
N LEU A 363 -1.46 -7.57 13.21
CA LEU A 363 0.01 -7.55 13.38
C LEU A 363 0.40 -7.99 14.80
N ARG A 364 -0.36 -7.58 15.84
CA ARG A 364 -0.17 -8.03 17.23
C ARG A 364 -0.50 -9.53 17.36
N ALA A 365 -1.55 -10.00 16.69
CA ALA A 365 -1.90 -11.43 16.68
C ALA A 365 -0.77 -12.28 16.09
N GLU A 366 -0.19 -11.87 14.96
CA GLU A 366 0.96 -12.53 14.37
C GLU A 366 2.19 -12.44 15.27
N ALA A 367 2.48 -11.27 15.84
CA ALA A 367 3.59 -11.09 16.77
C ALA A 367 3.45 -12.03 18.00
N SER A 368 2.23 -12.20 18.53
CA SER A 368 1.95 -13.14 19.62
C SER A 368 2.15 -14.58 19.17
N LEU A 369 1.67 -14.95 18.00
CA LEU A 369 1.83 -16.30 17.44
C LEU A 369 3.31 -16.67 17.24
N ARG A 370 4.15 -15.70 16.86
CA ARG A 370 5.60 -15.86 16.67
C ARG A 370 6.40 -15.76 17.97
N GLY A 371 5.76 -15.46 19.11
CA GLY A 371 6.42 -15.30 20.40
C GLY A 371 7.29 -14.03 20.51
N ILE A 372 6.96 -12.98 19.77
CA ILE A 372 7.69 -11.70 19.75
C ILE A 372 6.88 -10.52 20.31
N ASN A 373 5.60 -10.71 20.66
CA ASN A 373 4.80 -9.69 21.33
C ASN A 373 5.18 -9.60 22.82
N PRO A 374 5.69 -8.46 23.31
CA PRO A 374 6.10 -8.31 24.70
C PRO A 374 4.95 -8.15 25.69
N LYS A 375 3.71 -7.87 25.20
CA LYS A 375 2.54 -7.59 26.05
C LYS A 375 1.84 -8.84 26.59
N ASN A 376 2.34 -10.04 26.30
CA ASN A 376 1.73 -11.32 26.70
C ASN A 376 0.26 -11.49 26.26
N GLU A 377 -0.11 -10.86 25.16
CA GLU A 377 -1.45 -11.01 24.55
C GLU A 377 -1.52 -12.34 23.80
N SER A 378 -2.65 -13.04 23.87
CA SER A 378 -2.84 -14.22 23.05
C SER A 378 -3.11 -13.86 21.60
N ALA A 379 -2.62 -14.67 20.66
CA ALA A 379 -2.89 -14.49 19.24
C ALA A 379 -4.40 -14.47 18.94
N LYS A 380 -5.17 -15.35 19.62
CA LYS A 380 -6.63 -15.40 19.53
C LYS A 380 -7.27 -14.08 19.94
N GLN A 381 -6.93 -13.55 21.11
CA GLN A 381 -7.52 -12.30 21.60
C GLN A 381 -7.26 -11.14 20.64
N CYS A 382 -6.02 -10.99 20.16
CA CYS A 382 -5.68 -9.97 19.19
C CYS A 382 -6.42 -10.16 17.85
N TYR A 383 -6.55 -11.40 17.37
CA TYR A 383 -7.29 -11.75 16.18
C TYR A 383 -8.77 -11.35 16.28
N GLU A 384 -9.46 -11.78 17.35
CA GLU A 384 -10.87 -11.47 17.59
C GLU A 384 -11.12 -9.97 17.72
N THR A 385 -10.21 -9.25 18.41
CA THR A 385 -10.26 -7.80 18.51
C THR A 385 -10.05 -7.14 17.14
N GLY A 386 -9.15 -7.65 16.32
CA GLY A 386 -8.92 -7.17 14.96
C GLY A 386 -10.17 -7.31 14.07
N VAL A 387 -10.84 -8.45 14.12
CA VAL A 387 -12.11 -8.68 13.39
C VAL A 387 -13.19 -7.71 13.87
N GLN A 388 -13.40 -7.60 15.19
CA GLN A 388 -14.40 -6.68 15.74
C GLN A 388 -14.09 -5.21 15.39
N THR A 389 -12.82 -4.81 15.40
CA THR A 389 -12.39 -3.45 15.02
C THR A 389 -12.69 -3.18 13.55
N SER A 390 -12.45 -4.14 12.67
CA SER A 390 -12.82 -4.03 11.25
C SER A 390 -14.35 -3.95 11.04
N PHE A 391 -15.12 -4.73 11.77
CA PHE A 391 -16.58 -4.64 11.75
C PHE A 391 -17.07 -3.26 12.21
N SER A 392 -16.49 -2.75 13.28
CA SER A 392 -16.81 -1.40 13.80
C SER A 392 -16.45 -0.31 12.80
N GLN A 393 -15.30 -0.39 12.14
CA GLN A 393 -14.86 0.56 11.11
C GLN A 393 -15.89 0.69 9.98
N TRP A 394 -16.46 -0.42 9.56
CA TRP A 394 -17.37 -0.48 8.42
C TRP A 394 -18.87 -0.50 8.81
N GLY A 395 -19.19 -0.41 10.10
CA GLY A 395 -20.58 -0.50 10.56
C GLY A 395 -21.24 -1.85 10.30
N ALA A 396 -20.44 -2.93 10.25
CA ALA A 396 -20.90 -4.29 9.95
C ALA A 396 -21.53 -5.02 11.16
N GLY A 397 -21.67 -4.34 12.30
CA GLY A 397 -22.33 -4.86 13.51
C GLY A 397 -21.38 -5.61 14.45
N ASP A 398 -21.95 -6.56 15.21
CA ASP A 398 -21.20 -7.39 16.16
C ASP A 398 -20.60 -8.62 15.48
N ALA A 399 -19.33 -8.87 15.73
CA ALA A 399 -18.59 -9.98 15.12
C ALA A 399 -18.73 -11.32 15.85
N SER A 400 -19.42 -11.40 16.99
CA SER A 400 -19.43 -12.59 17.86
C SER A 400 -19.89 -13.87 17.13
N LEU A 401 -20.96 -13.79 16.34
CA LEU A 401 -21.45 -14.93 15.55
C LEU A 401 -20.51 -15.28 14.40
N TYR A 402 -19.92 -14.27 13.78
CA TYR A 402 -18.94 -14.46 12.71
C TYR A 402 -17.70 -15.20 13.23
N LEU A 403 -17.18 -14.82 14.39
CA LEU A 403 -16.00 -15.41 15.03
C LEU A 403 -16.19 -16.88 15.46
N THR A 404 -17.41 -17.36 15.53
CA THR A 404 -17.72 -18.77 15.82
C THR A 404 -18.15 -19.55 14.56
N SER A 405 -18.19 -18.87 13.40
CA SER A 405 -18.64 -19.46 12.14
C SER A 405 -17.68 -20.54 11.65
N LYS A 406 -18.25 -21.62 11.10
CA LYS A 406 -17.54 -22.71 10.41
C LYS A 406 -17.66 -22.60 8.89
N GLY A 407 -18.13 -21.46 8.38
CA GLY A 407 -18.18 -21.17 6.95
C GLY A 407 -16.79 -21.24 6.33
N LYS A 408 -16.73 -21.72 5.10
CA LYS A 408 -15.48 -21.82 4.31
C LYS A 408 -15.66 -21.12 2.99
N PRO A 409 -14.58 -20.56 2.41
CA PRO A 409 -14.64 -19.99 1.07
C PRO A 409 -15.27 -20.93 0.04
N THR A 410 -16.04 -20.36 -0.88
CA THR A 410 -16.78 -21.10 -1.91
C THR A 410 -15.91 -21.35 -3.14
N ASP A 411 -16.21 -22.41 -3.89
CA ASP A 411 -15.68 -22.58 -5.22
C ASP A 411 -16.11 -21.39 -6.11
N TYR A 412 -15.28 -21.04 -7.07
CA TYR A 412 -15.65 -20.11 -8.13
C TYR A 412 -16.37 -20.88 -9.24
N ILE A 413 -17.55 -20.43 -9.59
CA ILE A 413 -18.35 -20.91 -10.74
C ILE A 413 -18.45 -19.78 -11.75
N ASN A 414 -18.12 -20.07 -12.99
CA ASN A 414 -18.22 -19.10 -14.07
C ASN A 414 -19.62 -19.14 -14.71
N TYR A 415 -20.44 -18.16 -14.40
CA TYR A 415 -21.76 -17.99 -14.99
C TYR A 415 -21.75 -17.12 -16.26
N ALA A 416 -20.65 -16.43 -16.53
CA ALA A 416 -20.52 -15.63 -17.74
C ALA A 416 -20.34 -16.53 -18.98
N ALA A 417 -20.83 -16.08 -20.12
CA ALA A 417 -20.55 -16.76 -21.41
C ALA A 417 -19.10 -16.63 -21.89
N GLY A 418 -18.24 -15.98 -21.12
CA GLY A 418 -16.87 -15.64 -21.43
C GLY A 418 -15.85 -16.76 -21.16
N PRO A 419 -14.56 -16.45 -21.31
CA PRO A 419 -13.48 -17.46 -21.34
C PRO A 419 -13.11 -18.05 -19.96
N GLY A 420 -13.70 -17.56 -18.86
CA GLY A 420 -13.41 -18.04 -17.51
C GLY A 420 -13.78 -19.50 -17.29
N LYS A 421 -13.05 -20.17 -16.39
CA LYS A 421 -13.27 -21.56 -15.99
C LYS A 421 -13.53 -21.64 -14.49
N ASP A 422 -14.30 -22.62 -14.08
CA ASP A 422 -14.52 -22.94 -12.67
C ASP A 422 -13.21 -23.24 -11.94
N MET A 423 -13.13 -22.85 -10.67
CA MET A 423 -11.96 -23.09 -9.82
C MET A 423 -12.39 -23.54 -8.42
N LYS A 424 -11.66 -24.49 -7.85
CA LYS A 424 -11.86 -24.92 -6.48
C LYS A 424 -11.25 -23.92 -5.50
N ALA A 425 -11.97 -23.65 -4.39
CA ALA A 425 -11.46 -22.82 -3.31
C ALA A 425 -10.14 -23.39 -2.77
N LEU A 426 -9.14 -22.51 -2.63
CA LEU A 426 -7.81 -22.87 -2.12
C LEU A 426 -7.68 -22.62 -0.62
N ILE A 427 -8.49 -21.72 -0.06
CA ILE A 427 -8.58 -21.43 1.36
C ILE A 427 -9.57 -22.39 1.97
N THR A 428 -9.17 -23.12 3.02
CA THR A 428 -9.99 -24.12 3.70
C THR A 428 -10.28 -23.78 5.15
N THR A 429 -9.70 -22.68 5.64
CA THR A 429 -9.88 -22.18 7.02
C THR A 429 -11.24 -21.49 7.19
N THR A 430 -11.67 -21.36 8.43
CA THR A 430 -12.91 -20.70 8.87
C THR A 430 -12.58 -19.39 9.60
N PRO A 431 -13.56 -18.51 9.86
CA PRO A 431 -13.34 -17.36 10.75
C PRO A 431 -13.07 -17.73 12.21
N ASN A 432 -13.49 -18.93 12.66
CA ASN A 432 -13.29 -19.38 14.04
C ASN A 432 -11.82 -19.72 14.30
N PHE A 433 -11.16 -18.96 15.18
CA PHE A 433 -9.74 -19.16 15.51
C PHE A 433 -9.46 -20.52 16.13
N ASP A 434 -10.40 -21.05 16.93
CA ASP A 434 -10.24 -22.31 17.65
C ASP A 434 -10.27 -23.56 16.76
N ASP A 435 -10.70 -23.43 15.51
CA ASP A 435 -10.69 -24.55 14.55
C ASP A 435 -9.29 -24.82 13.97
N ALA A 436 -8.31 -23.93 14.20
CA ALA A 436 -6.95 -24.10 13.70
C ALA A 436 -6.24 -25.25 14.42
N VAL A 437 -5.66 -26.18 13.67
CA VAL A 437 -4.99 -27.37 14.22
C VAL A 437 -3.49 -27.15 14.47
N ASN A 438 -2.90 -26.09 13.96
CA ASN A 438 -1.50 -25.75 14.12
C ASN A 438 -1.23 -24.24 13.90
N GLN A 439 0.00 -23.81 14.16
CA GLN A 439 0.42 -22.39 14.02
C GLN A 439 0.28 -21.86 12.58
N GLU A 440 0.50 -22.69 11.58
CA GLU A 440 0.38 -22.30 10.19
C GLU A 440 -1.07 -21.96 9.82
N GLU A 441 -2.05 -22.76 10.27
CA GLU A 441 -3.47 -22.44 10.08
C GLU A 441 -3.89 -21.21 10.90
N GLN A 442 -3.35 -21.02 12.10
CA GLN A 442 -3.58 -19.79 12.87
C GLN A 442 -3.09 -18.56 12.09
N LEU A 443 -1.90 -18.66 11.48
CA LEU A 443 -1.37 -17.59 10.62
C LEU A 443 -2.25 -17.37 9.39
N GLU A 444 -2.68 -18.44 8.71
CA GLU A 444 -3.60 -18.32 7.56
C GLU A 444 -4.87 -17.56 7.93
N LYS A 445 -5.46 -17.85 9.10
CA LYS A 445 -6.64 -17.11 9.61
C LYS A 445 -6.32 -15.64 9.89
N ILE A 446 -5.23 -15.35 10.58
CA ILE A 446 -4.81 -13.99 10.91
C ILE A 446 -4.62 -13.18 9.62
N ILE A 447 -3.86 -13.70 8.67
CA ILE A 447 -3.54 -12.96 7.44
C ILE A 447 -4.76 -12.84 6.52
N THR A 448 -5.61 -13.88 6.45
CA THR A 448 -6.87 -13.80 5.67
C THR A 448 -7.79 -12.70 6.23
N GLN A 449 -7.96 -12.59 7.55
CA GLN A 449 -8.76 -11.53 8.15
C GLN A 449 -8.08 -10.15 8.05
N LYS A 450 -6.75 -10.06 8.18
CA LYS A 450 -5.99 -8.85 7.89
C LYS A 450 -6.24 -8.39 6.45
N TRP A 451 -6.16 -9.31 5.50
CA TRP A 451 -6.42 -9.03 4.08
C TRP A 451 -7.84 -8.49 3.86
N ILE A 452 -8.89 -9.09 4.46
CA ILE A 452 -10.25 -8.55 4.37
C ILE A 452 -10.33 -7.14 4.99
N ALA A 453 -9.68 -6.92 6.14
CA ALA A 453 -9.73 -5.65 6.88
C ALA A 453 -8.94 -4.52 6.20
N CYS A 454 -7.88 -4.84 5.45
CA CYS A 454 -7.08 -3.87 4.71
C CYS A 454 -7.77 -3.37 3.43
N TRP A 455 -8.89 -3.98 3.00
CA TRP A 455 -9.60 -3.49 1.82
C TRP A 455 -9.92 -1.99 1.95
N PRO A 456 -9.69 -1.15 0.93
CA PRO A 456 -9.23 -1.46 -0.43
C PRO A 456 -7.70 -1.25 -0.66
N GLU A 457 -6.87 -1.31 0.38
CA GLU A 457 -5.42 -1.04 0.29
C GLU A 457 -4.66 -2.25 -0.30
N GLY A 458 -4.61 -2.33 -1.62
CA GLY A 458 -4.03 -3.46 -2.35
C GLY A 458 -2.50 -3.58 -2.24
N MET A 459 -1.77 -2.48 -1.98
CA MET A 459 -0.30 -2.54 -1.87
C MET A 459 0.13 -3.35 -0.65
N GLU A 460 -0.48 -3.08 0.52
CA GLU A 460 -0.23 -3.85 1.74
C GLU A 460 -0.72 -5.29 1.62
N ALA A 461 -1.93 -5.47 1.09
CA ALA A 461 -2.53 -6.79 0.91
C ALA A 461 -1.69 -7.71 0.00
N TRP A 462 -1.16 -7.19 -1.10
CA TRP A 462 -0.29 -7.95 -2.00
C TRP A 462 1.09 -8.21 -1.38
N ALA A 463 1.64 -7.29 -0.60
CA ALA A 463 2.89 -7.50 0.11
C ALA A 463 2.78 -8.64 1.14
N GLU A 464 1.68 -8.67 1.93
CA GLU A 464 1.43 -9.74 2.90
C GLU A 464 1.20 -11.11 2.25
N GLN A 465 0.47 -11.14 1.14
CA GLN A 465 0.28 -12.36 0.37
C GLN A 465 1.62 -12.94 -0.13
N ARG A 466 2.53 -12.11 -0.62
CA ARG A 466 3.86 -12.55 -1.08
C ARG A 466 4.74 -13.02 0.09
N ARG A 467 4.67 -12.34 1.24
CA ARG A 467 5.47 -12.67 2.42
C ARG A 467 5.08 -14.00 3.05
N THR A 468 3.79 -14.26 3.16
CA THR A 468 3.25 -15.38 3.95
C THR A 468 2.68 -16.51 3.10
N GLY A 469 2.34 -16.24 1.84
CA GLY A 469 1.56 -17.14 0.99
C GLY A 469 0.04 -17.06 1.26
N TYR A 470 -0.40 -16.16 2.15
CA TYR A 470 -1.81 -16.01 2.53
C TYR A 470 -2.36 -14.62 2.22
N PRO A 471 -3.66 -14.50 1.85
CA PRO A 471 -4.55 -15.62 1.53
C PRO A 471 -4.10 -16.38 0.28
N LYS A 472 -4.50 -17.63 0.15
CA LYS A 472 -4.27 -18.42 -1.07
C LYS A 472 -5.21 -17.93 -2.17
N LEU A 473 -4.70 -17.08 -3.06
CA LEU A 473 -5.47 -16.52 -4.16
C LEU A 473 -5.73 -17.57 -5.26
N PHE A 474 -6.85 -17.44 -5.96
CA PHE A 474 -7.04 -18.19 -7.21
C PHE A 474 -5.91 -17.87 -8.20
N LYS A 475 -5.42 -18.90 -8.87
CA LYS A 475 -4.36 -18.75 -9.87
C LYS A 475 -4.88 -18.04 -11.11
N VAL A 476 -4.01 -17.30 -11.77
CA VAL A 476 -4.36 -16.69 -13.06
C VAL A 476 -4.74 -17.77 -14.07
N GLN A 477 -5.83 -17.56 -14.79
CA GLN A 477 -6.33 -18.52 -15.77
C GLN A 477 -5.53 -18.51 -17.09
N THR A 478 -4.95 -17.36 -17.42
CA THR A 478 -4.03 -17.19 -18.56
C THR A 478 -2.78 -16.47 -18.08
N ASN A 479 -1.62 -17.03 -18.40
CA ASN A 479 -0.32 -16.45 -18.08
C ASN A 479 0.45 -16.16 -19.37
N ASN A 480 0.56 -14.88 -19.72
CA ASN A 480 1.25 -14.38 -20.91
C ASN A 480 2.62 -13.75 -20.56
N SER A 481 3.23 -14.14 -19.43
CA SER A 481 4.53 -13.62 -19.01
C SER A 481 5.72 -14.16 -19.82
N ASN A 482 5.49 -15.00 -20.81
CA ASN A 482 6.56 -15.70 -21.56
C ASN A 482 7.51 -16.50 -20.64
N GLY A 483 6.97 -17.10 -19.57
CA GLY A 483 7.73 -17.91 -18.62
C GLY A 483 8.52 -17.14 -17.57
N THR A 484 8.41 -15.81 -17.51
CA THR A 484 9.09 -15.00 -16.49
C THR A 484 8.40 -15.00 -15.13
N ILE A 485 7.12 -15.38 -15.08
CA ILE A 485 6.32 -15.49 -13.86
C ILE A 485 5.73 -16.90 -13.80
N ASP A 486 6.01 -17.63 -12.75
CA ASP A 486 5.43 -18.95 -12.51
C ASP A 486 3.98 -18.78 -12.05
N THR A 487 3.04 -19.54 -12.66
CA THR A 487 1.61 -19.48 -12.36
C THR A 487 1.29 -19.93 -10.94
N ASP A 488 2.03 -20.89 -10.40
CA ASP A 488 1.80 -21.43 -9.05
C ASP A 488 2.36 -20.54 -7.96
N ILE A 489 3.46 -19.83 -8.25
CA ILE A 489 4.12 -18.91 -7.34
C ILE A 489 3.48 -17.50 -7.43
N MET A 490 2.93 -17.16 -8.61
CA MET A 490 2.32 -15.87 -8.94
C MET A 490 3.37 -14.72 -9.02
N ILE A 491 2.91 -13.53 -9.38
CA ILE A 491 3.76 -12.35 -9.50
C ILE A 491 4.35 -11.93 -8.14
N ARG A 492 5.67 -11.64 -8.11
CA ARG A 492 6.43 -11.36 -6.87
C ARG A 492 6.88 -9.91 -6.75
N ARG A 493 7.02 -9.18 -7.85
CA ARG A 493 7.42 -7.77 -7.89
C ARG A 493 7.05 -7.13 -9.23
N LEU A 494 7.17 -5.81 -9.31
CA LEU A 494 7.16 -5.11 -10.59
C LEU A 494 8.60 -4.88 -11.08
N PRO A 495 8.87 -4.95 -12.41
CA PRO A 495 10.16 -4.58 -12.98
C PRO A 495 10.47 -3.09 -12.78
N PHE A 496 11.75 -2.75 -12.74
CA PHE A 496 12.19 -1.35 -12.73
C PHE A 496 11.80 -0.62 -14.03
N SER A 497 11.75 0.71 -13.96
CA SER A 497 11.45 1.55 -15.12
C SER A 497 12.47 1.35 -16.24
N GLN A 498 12.03 0.89 -17.39
CA GLN A 498 12.88 0.70 -18.57
C GLN A 498 13.29 2.04 -19.21
N ASP A 499 12.53 3.10 -19.00
CA ASP A 499 12.89 4.43 -19.45
C ASP A 499 14.00 5.02 -18.57
N ASP A 500 13.97 4.77 -17.26
CA ASP A 500 15.06 5.16 -16.36
C ASP A 500 16.31 4.33 -16.63
N ALA A 501 16.18 3.05 -16.97
CA ALA A 501 17.29 2.21 -17.41
C ALA A 501 18.04 2.78 -18.63
N LYS A 502 17.32 3.42 -19.56
CA LYS A 502 17.92 4.10 -20.72
C LYS A 502 18.56 5.44 -20.35
N LYS A 503 18.00 6.16 -19.39
CA LYS A 503 18.49 7.48 -18.97
C LYS A 503 19.73 7.39 -18.08
N ASP A 504 19.73 6.43 -17.15
CA ASP A 504 20.83 6.15 -16.22
C ASP A 504 21.13 4.63 -16.17
N PRO A 505 21.87 4.11 -17.16
CA PRO A 505 22.23 2.69 -17.21
C PRO A 505 23.06 2.21 -16.02
N GLU A 506 23.85 3.10 -15.40
CA GLU A 506 24.68 2.74 -14.25
C GLU A 506 23.82 2.54 -13.00
N GLN A 507 22.90 3.45 -12.72
CA GLN A 507 21.96 3.29 -11.61
C GLN A 507 21.08 2.05 -11.80
N TYR A 508 20.58 1.81 -13.01
CA TYR A 508 19.83 0.60 -13.32
C TYR A 508 20.64 -0.68 -13.07
N LYS A 509 21.91 -0.70 -13.48
CA LYS A 509 22.84 -1.81 -13.20
C LYS A 509 23.00 -2.03 -11.69
N ASN A 510 23.14 -0.95 -10.93
CA ASN A 510 23.25 -1.01 -9.47
C ASN A 510 21.97 -1.55 -8.82
N LEU A 511 20.79 -1.15 -9.29
CA LEU A 511 19.49 -1.70 -8.87
C LEU A 511 19.39 -3.21 -9.15
N CYS A 512 19.72 -3.66 -10.36
CA CYS A 512 19.73 -5.06 -10.72
C CYS A 512 20.73 -5.88 -9.90
N THR A 513 21.91 -5.32 -9.63
CA THR A 513 22.94 -5.96 -8.79
C THR A 513 22.44 -6.13 -7.35
N ALA A 514 21.82 -5.10 -6.79
CA ALA A 514 21.25 -5.12 -5.44
C ALA A 514 20.02 -6.04 -5.33
N LEU A 515 19.26 -6.21 -6.43
CA LEU A 515 18.13 -7.15 -6.49
C LEU A 515 18.61 -8.62 -6.41
N GLY A 516 19.78 -8.92 -6.98
CA GLY A 516 20.35 -10.28 -6.95
C GLY A 516 19.62 -11.30 -7.83
N GLY A 517 18.78 -10.86 -8.76
CA GLY A 517 18.00 -11.69 -9.66
C GLY A 517 17.64 -10.96 -10.95
N ALA A 518 16.90 -11.63 -11.83
CA ALA A 518 16.43 -11.03 -13.09
C ALA A 518 15.41 -9.91 -12.80
N ASP A 519 15.48 -8.80 -13.55
CA ASP A 519 14.52 -7.72 -13.44
C ASP A 519 13.20 -8.09 -14.16
N ASN A 520 12.40 -8.93 -13.50
CA ASN A 520 11.09 -9.37 -13.98
C ASN A 520 10.11 -9.62 -12.82
N GLY A 521 8.86 -9.92 -13.16
CA GLY A 521 7.79 -10.14 -12.18
C GLY A 521 7.91 -11.42 -11.35
N GLY A 522 8.77 -12.37 -11.70
CA GLY A 522 8.95 -13.65 -10.99
C GLY A 522 10.04 -13.62 -9.91
N THR A 523 10.88 -12.58 -9.88
CA THR A 523 11.99 -12.48 -8.91
C THR A 523 11.46 -12.12 -7.53
N ARG A 524 11.83 -12.92 -6.51
CA ARG A 524 11.45 -12.67 -5.12
C ARG A 524 12.21 -11.48 -4.53
N LEU A 525 11.57 -10.80 -3.61
CA LEU A 525 12.16 -9.72 -2.81
C LEU A 525 12.90 -10.30 -1.60
N TRP A 526 13.77 -9.51 -0.97
CA TRP A 526 14.59 -9.94 0.18
C TRP A 526 13.76 -10.54 1.33
N TRP A 527 12.63 -9.94 1.67
CA TRP A 527 11.74 -10.45 2.73
C TRP A 527 10.80 -11.58 2.26
N ASP A 528 10.67 -11.79 0.94
CA ASP A 528 9.89 -12.87 0.34
C ASP A 528 10.73 -14.14 0.20
N THR A 529 10.95 -14.82 1.28
CA THR A 529 11.88 -15.95 1.35
C THR A 529 11.40 -17.19 0.59
N GLY A 530 10.10 -17.32 0.35
CA GLY A 530 9.49 -18.53 -0.22
C GLY A 530 9.63 -19.78 0.66
N LYS A 531 10.01 -19.60 1.93
CA LYS A 531 10.15 -20.67 2.93
C LYS A 531 8.89 -20.75 3.80
N ASN A 532 8.80 -21.80 4.62
CA ASN A 532 7.77 -21.93 5.65
C ASN A 532 7.80 -20.73 6.60
N ASN A 533 6.64 -20.38 7.14
CA ASN A 533 6.48 -19.21 8.02
C ASN A 533 7.06 -19.47 9.45
N PHE A 534 7.24 -20.74 9.83
CA PHE A 534 7.75 -21.16 11.14
C PHE A 534 8.89 -22.15 11.03
#